data_40332d4472e3d449cd044d60b2bbb7b4
#
_entry.id   40332d4472e3d449cd044d60b2bbb7b4
#
_cell.length_a   1.000
_cell.length_b   1.000
_cell.length_c   1.000
_cell.angle_alpha   90.00
_cell.angle_beta   90.00
_cell.angle_gamma   90.00
#
_symmetry.space_group_name_H-M   'P 1'
#
loop_
_entity.id
_entity.type
_entity.pdbx_description
1 polymer ?
#
loop_
_entity_poly.entity_id
_entity_poly.type
_entity_poly.pdbx_seq_one_letter_code
_entity_poly.pdbx_strand_id
1 'polypeptide(L)'
;MTAIRIAERLDSYETAQVLDLIGAVTEADSVAPLSEHVLLHLRHGGDEGGRHLIATDANGVMIGYAHLDMTDEVHGASAELAVQPDHRRCGIGRQLVSALIDATGDGRLRLWAHGEQAAATALAKSFGFTHSRVLWQMRRSLLSPLSDVSLPAGITLRTFVPGDDDAPWLALNGRAFAGHPEQGEWSLIDLHQRMSEPWFSPGGFLIAQSDTTGTLIGFHWTKVHGKHGSHGHDAIGEVYVVGVDPAWVGNGLGRALTVAGLQHLRSLGLGQAMLFVESTNGPAIRLYESLGFTRWETDVMYLLIPHT
;
A
#
# COMPACT_ATOMS: atom_id res chain seq x y z
N MET A 1 -10.10 -28.35 16.32
CA MET A 1 -11.22 -27.42 16.03
C MET A 1 -10.58 -26.05 15.94
N THR A 2 -10.81 -25.30 14.89
CA THR A 2 -10.29 -23.92 14.76
C THR A 2 -11.11 -23.00 15.64
N ALA A 3 -10.47 -22.17 16.47
CA ALA A 3 -11.13 -21.11 17.22
C ALA A 3 -10.77 -19.75 16.60
N ILE A 4 -11.76 -18.86 16.46
CA ILE A 4 -11.51 -17.47 16.05
C ILE A 4 -11.77 -16.57 17.25
N ARG A 5 -10.76 -15.74 17.56
CA ARG A 5 -10.85 -14.70 18.59
C ARG A 5 -10.76 -13.33 17.92
N ILE A 6 -11.59 -12.40 18.33
CA ILE A 6 -11.55 -10.99 17.92
C ILE A 6 -10.90 -10.19 19.04
N ALA A 7 -9.95 -9.33 18.70
CA ALA A 7 -9.24 -8.44 19.60
C ALA A 7 -9.20 -7.02 19.04
N GLU A 8 -9.28 -6.03 19.91
CA GLU A 8 -9.10 -4.61 19.54
C GLU A 8 -7.61 -4.25 19.43
N ARG A 9 -6.78 -4.93 20.21
CA ARG A 9 -5.32 -4.76 20.20
C ARG A 9 -4.64 -6.10 20.35
N LEU A 10 -3.46 -6.23 19.75
CA LEU A 10 -2.57 -7.35 19.96
C LEU A 10 -1.52 -6.98 20.99
N ASP A 11 -1.08 -7.95 21.78
CA ASP A 11 0.13 -7.81 22.56
C ASP A 11 1.39 -8.02 21.70
N SER A 12 2.57 -7.81 22.27
CA SER A 12 3.83 -7.94 21.54
C SER A 12 4.10 -9.36 21.02
N TYR A 13 3.64 -10.37 21.74
CA TYR A 13 3.81 -11.77 21.36
C TYR A 13 2.88 -12.12 20.18
N GLU A 14 1.63 -11.72 20.25
CA GLU A 14 0.65 -11.90 19.18
C GLU A 14 1.06 -11.15 17.91
N THR A 15 1.57 -9.91 18.06
CA THR A 15 2.09 -9.13 16.93
C THR A 15 3.26 -9.86 16.26
N ALA A 16 4.19 -10.44 17.03
CA ALA A 16 5.27 -11.23 16.47
C ALA A 16 4.75 -12.46 15.70
N GLN A 17 3.78 -13.18 16.26
CA GLN A 17 3.17 -14.33 15.57
C GLN A 17 2.48 -13.94 14.25
N VAL A 18 1.80 -12.79 14.21
CA VAL A 18 1.21 -12.28 12.95
C VAL A 18 2.30 -11.95 11.93
N LEU A 19 3.40 -11.31 12.34
CA LEU A 19 4.51 -11.01 11.43
C LEU A 19 5.19 -12.29 10.92
N ASP A 20 5.34 -13.32 11.73
CA ASP A 20 5.86 -14.62 11.33
C ASP A 20 4.92 -15.31 10.31
N LEU A 21 3.60 -15.25 10.55
CA LEU A 21 2.59 -15.75 9.60
C LEU A 21 2.68 -15.02 8.26
N ILE A 22 2.78 -13.69 8.28
CA ILE A 22 2.94 -12.86 7.07
C ILE A 22 4.21 -13.27 6.31
N GLY A 23 5.32 -13.47 7.03
CA GLY A 23 6.58 -13.93 6.45
C GLY A 23 6.44 -15.27 5.73
N ALA A 24 5.84 -16.26 6.39
CA ALA A 24 5.61 -17.59 5.82
C ALA A 24 4.69 -17.56 4.58
N VAL A 25 3.64 -16.73 4.61
CA VAL A 25 2.73 -16.55 3.46
C VAL A 25 3.44 -15.84 2.32
N THR A 26 4.22 -14.80 2.60
CA THR A 26 4.99 -14.07 1.59
C THR A 26 6.01 -14.97 0.91
N GLU A 27 6.69 -15.83 1.66
CA GLU A 27 7.63 -16.82 1.10
C GLU A 27 6.92 -17.82 0.18
N ALA A 28 5.77 -18.33 0.61
CA ALA A 28 5.01 -19.32 -0.17
C ALA A 28 4.37 -18.74 -1.44
N ASP A 29 3.88 -17.50 -1.39
CA ASP A 29 3.09 -16.88 -2.46
C ASP A 29 3.92 -15.89 -3.30
N SER A 30 5.12 -15.51 -2.86
CA SER A 30 5.96 -14.44 -3.42
C SER A 30 5.28 -13.05 -3.42
N VAL A 31 4.19 -12.91 -2.67
CA VAL A 31 3.38 -11.70 -2.50
C VAL A 31 3.05 -11.52 -1.03
N ALA A 32 3.20 -10.30 -0.51
CA ALA A 32 2.78 -9.99 0.85
C ALA A 32 1.24 -10.05 0.95
N PRO A 33 0.69 -10.78 1.94
CA PRO A 33 -0.76 -10.95 2.06
C PRO A 33 -1.49 -9.74 2.66
N LEU A 34 -0.75 -8.81 3.24
CA LEU A 34 -1.27 -7.61 3.90
C LEU A 34 -0.57 -6.36 3.38
N SER A 35 -1.34 -5.28 3.26
CA SER A 35 -0.85 -3.97 2.84
C SER A 35 0.05 -3.31 3.87
N GLU A 36 0.77 -2.27 3.44
CA GLU A 36 1.59 -1.46 4.34
C GLU A 36 0.76 -0.79 5.44
N HIS A 37 -0.46 -0.34 5.12
CA HIS A 37 -1.36 0.27 6.10
C HIS A 37 -1.60 -0.68 7.28
N VAL A 38 -1.94 -1.93 7.01
CA VAL A 38 -2.11 -2.94 8.07
C VAL A 38 -0.81 -3.22 8.82
N LEU A 39 0.33 -3.27 8.12
CA LEU A 39 1.63 -3.47 8.77
C LEU A 39 2.02 -2.31 9.71
N LEU A 40 1.70 -1.07 9.33
CA LEU A 40 1.90 0.10 10.19
C LEU A 40 1.01 0.03 11.43
N HIS A 41 -0.27 -0.33 11.26
CA HIS A 41 -1.18 -0.54 12.39
C HIS A 41 -0.68 -1.62 13.36
N LEU A 42 -0.14 -2.73 12.85
CA LEU A 42 0.44 -3.78 13.68
C LEU A 42 1.67 -3.32 14.48
N ARG A 43 2.49 -2.43 13.93
CA ARG A 43 3.74 -1.96 14.55
C ARG A 43 3.57 -0.79 15.50
N HIS A 44 2.68 0.14 15.14
CA HIS A 44 2.52 1.41 15.86
C HIS A 44 1.24 1.48 16.70
N GLY A 45 0.40 0.45 16.65
CA GLY A 45 -0.95 0.47 17.19
C GLY A 45 -1.90 1.18 16.21
N GLY A 46 -2.99 0.52 15.87
CA GLY A 46 -3.98 1.03 14.92
C GLY A 46 -4.95 2.04 15.52
N ASP A 47 -5.83 2.56 14.68
CA ASP A 47 -6.93 3.43 15.07
C ASP A 47 -7.96 2.70 15.94
N GLU A 48 -8.81 3.45 16.65
CA GLU A 48 -9.84 2.87 17.53
C GLU A 48 -10.86 1.99 16.77
N GLY A 49 -10.99 2.16 15.45
CA GLY A 49 -11.83 1.34 14.55
C GLY A 49 -11.22 0.01 14.11
N GLY A 50 -9.93 -0.26 14.39
CA GLY A 50 -9.25 -1.49 13.97
C GLY A 50 -9.66 -2.70 14.82
N ARG A 51 -9.74 -3.89 14.19
CA ARG A 51 -9.95 -5.18 14.86
C ARG A 51 -9.02 -6.24 14.27
N HIS A 52 -8.61 -7.17 15.12
CA HIS A 52 -7.76 -8.29 14.76
C HIS A 52 -8.51 -9.60 14.97
N LEU A 53 -8.63 -10.41 13.93
CA LEU A 53 -9.23 -11.74 14.00
C LEU A 53 -8.11 -12.78 13.93
N ILE A 54 -7.99 -13.59 14.97
CA ILE A 54 -6.93 -14.57 15.13
C ILE A 54 -7.56 -15.96 15.07
N ALA A 55 -7.15 -16.77 14.12
CA ALA A 55 -7.53 -18.17 14.01
C ALA A 55 -6.43 -19.04 14.60
N THR A 56 -6.77 -19.88 15.60
CA THR A 56 -5.84 -20.82 16.23
C THR A 56 -6.28 -22.27 16.01
N ASP A 57 -5.29 -23.17 16.00
CA ASP A 57 -5.52 -24.62 16.02
C ASP A 57 -5.88 -25.12 17.43
N ALA A 58 -6.04 -26.45 17.57
CA ALA A 58 -6.36 -27.08 18.85
C ALA A 58 -5.25 -26.94 19.92
N ASN A 59 -4.02 -26.60 19.51
CA ASN A 59 -2.86 -26.41 20.38
C ASN A 59 -2.64 -24.93 20.71
N GLY A 60 -3.48 -24.02 20.21
CA GLY A 60 -3.33 -22.57 20.38
C GLY A 60 -2.33 -21.91 19.42
N VAL A 61 -1.86 -22.63 18.41
CA VAL A 61 -0.96 -22.07 17.40
C VAL A 61 -1.76 -21.22 16.41
N MET A 62 -1.25 -20.03 16.10
CA MET A 62 -1.87 -19.13 15.10
C MET A 62 -1.72 -19.73 13.68
N ILE A 63 -2.83 -20.00 13.04
CA ILE A 63 -2.91 -20.59 11.70
C ILE A 63 -3.61 -19.69 10.67
N GLY A 64 -4.11 -18.54 11.11
CA GLY A 64 -4.71 -17.53 10.26
C GLY A 64 -4.92 -16.22 11.00
N TYR A 65 -4.92 -15.16 10.24
CA TYR A 65 -5.11 -13.79 10.75
C TYR A 65 -5.94 -12.98 9.77
N ALA A 66 -6.76 -12.07 10.29
CA ALA A 66 -7.37 -11.03 9.49
C ALA A 66 -7.33 -9.69 10.25
N HIS A 67 -7.11 -8.62 9.50
CA HIS A 67 -7.29 -7.25 9.96
C HIS A 67 -8.61 -6.71 9.42
N LEU A 68 -9.38 -6.05 10.27
CA LEU A 68 -10.62 -5.35 9.92
C LEU A 68 -10.46 -3.89 10.32
N ASP A 69 -10.60 -3.01 9.37
CA ASP A 69 -10.62 -1.55 9.55
C ASP A 69 -12.06 -1.05 9.33
N MET A 70 -12.61 -0.39 10.35
CA MET A 70 -13.98 0.16 10.34
C MET A 70 -13.98 1.70 10.37
N THR A 71 -12.87 2.36 10.09
CA THR A 71 -12.76 3.81 10.17
C THR A 71 -13.48 4.54 9.04
N ASP A 72 -13.67 3.91 7.89
CA ASP A 72 -14.38 4.49 6.73
C ASP A 72 -15.89 4.24 6.82
N GLU A 73 -16.62 5.19 7.41
CA GLU A 73 -18.08 5.11 7.56
C GLU A 73 -18.82 5.22 6.21
N VAL A 74 -18.21 5.85 5.21
CA VAL A 74 -18.84 6.12 3.91
C VAL A 74 -18.81 4.88 3.02
N HIS A 75 -17.63 4.29 2.82
CA HIS A 75 -17.46 3.15 1.93
C HIS A 75 -17.59 1.79 2.65
N GLY A 76 -17.71 1.80 3.97
CA GLY A 76 -17.81 0.62 4.82
C GLY A 76 -16.46 0.02 5.20
N ALA A 77 -16.51 -1.02 6.00
CA ALA A 77 -15.32 -1.67 6.55
C ALA A 77 -14.41 -2.26 5.46
N SER A 78 -13.10 -2.28 5.73
CA SER A 78 -12.08 -2.87 4.87
C SER A 78 -11.34 -3.98 5.61
N ALA A 79 -11.00 -5.09 4.93
CA ALA A 79 -10.28 -6.17 5.56
C ALA A 79 -9.25 -6.82 4.61
N GLU A 80 -8.24 -7.41 5.23
CA GLU A 80 -7.22 -8.24 4.61
C GLU A 80 -6.99 -9.47 5.48
N LEU A 81 -6.67 -10.61 4.86
CA LEU A 81 -6.50 -11.86 5.62
C LEU A 81 -5.37 -12.74 5.06
N ALA A 82 -4.78 -13.53 5.95
CA ALA A 82 -3.77 -14.52 5.62
C ALA A 82 -4.07 -15.85 6.32
N VAL A 83 -3.79 -16.97 5.64
CA VAL A 83 -3.87 -18.31 6.19
C VAL A 83 -2.53 -19.00 6.00
N GLN A 84 -2.01 -19.60 7.09
CA GLN A 84 -0.77 -20.36 7.08
C GLN A 84 -0.76 -21.37 5.93
N PRO A 85 0.27 -21.42 5.07
CA PRO A 85 0.30 -22.26 3.87
C PRO A 85 -0.09 -23.72 4.13
N ASP A 86 0.45 -24.33 5.16
CA ASP A 86 0.20 -25.72 5.53
C ASP A 86 -1.20 -26.00 6.07
N HIS A 87 -1.95 -24.95 6.42
CA HIS A 87 -3.32 -25.03 6.94
C HIS A 87 -4.38 -24.56 5.95
N ARG A 88 -3.99 -24.34 4.68
CA ARG A 88 -4.93 -23.97 3.62
C ARG A 88 -5.85 -25.11 3.25
N ARG A 89 -6.95 -24.81 2.57
CA ARG A 89 -7.99 -25.77 2.12
C ARG A 89 -8.72 -26.49 3.25
N CYS A 90 -8.51 -26.09 4.50
CA CYS A 90 -9.19 -26.63 5.69
C CYS A 90 -10.36 -25.76 6.18
N GLY A 91 -10.82 -24.80 5.37
CA GLY A 91 -11.95 -23.93 5.69
C GLY A 91 -11.64 -22.70 6.55
N ILE A 92 -10.37 -22.47 6.95
CA ILE A 92 -9.98 -21.37 7.84
C ILE A 92 -10.30 -20.00 7.21
N GLY A 93 -9.93 -19.79 5.93
CA GLY A 93 -10.25 -18.55 5.22
C GLY A 93 -11.76 -18.28 5.17
N ARG A 94 -12.59 -19.33 5.01
CA ARG A 94 -14.05 -19.20 5.04
C ARG A 94 -14.55 -18.76 6.42
N GLN A 95 -13.98 -19.33 7.48
CA GLN A 95 -14.35 -18.95 8.86
C GLN A 95 -13.95 -17.51 9.17
N LEU A 96 -12.75 -17.07 8.73
CA LEU A 96 -12.30 -15.69 8.88
C LEU A 96 -13.20 -14.72 8.13
N VAL A 97 -13.55 -14.98 6.86
CA VAL A 97 -14.45 -14.10 6.09
C VAL A 97 -15.85 -14.05 6.72
N SER A 98 -16.38 -15.18 7.21
CA SER A 98 -17.66 -15.17 7.94
C SER A 98 -17.59 -14.27 9.19
N ALA A 99 -16.55 -14.45 10.00
CA ALA A 99 -16.37 -13.64 11.21
C ALA A 99 -16.12 -12.14 10.91
N LEU A 100 -15.45 -11.82 9.79
CA LEU A 100 -15.31 -10.44 9.33
C LEU A 100 -16.68 -9.82 9.00
N ILE A 101 -17.50 -10.52 8.23
CA ILE A 101 -18.86 -10.05 7.85
C ILE A 101 -19.71 -9.83 9.11
N ASP A 102 -19.67 -10.78 10.04
CA ASP A 102 -20.43 -10.68 11.31
C ASP A 102 -19.95 -9.47 12.16
N ALA A 103 -18.68 -9.11 12.07
CA ALA A 103 -18.07 -8.02 12.83
C ALA A 103 -18.37 -6.62 12.28
N THR A 104 -18.79 -6.48 11.00
CA THR A 104 -19.07 -5.17 10.39
C THR A 104 -20.38 -4.54 10.85
N GLY A 105 -21.29 -5.31 11.43
CA GLY A 105 -22.60 -4.86 11.92
C GLY A 105 -23.63 -4.59 10.82
N ASP A 106 -23.26 -3.96 9.71
CA ASP A 106 -24.12 -3.68 8.56
C ASP A 106 -23.91 -4.65 7.38
N GLY A 107 -22.93 -5.54 7.50
CA GLY A 107 -22.59 -6.55 6.50
C GLY A 107 -21.85 -6.01 5.25
N ARG A 108 -21.59 -4.70 5.15
CA ARG A 108 -20.76 -4.14 4.07
C ARG A 108 -19.29 -4.42 4.35
N LEU A 109 -18.60 -5.01 3.39
CA LEU A 109 -17.20 -5.35 3.56
C LEU A 109 -16.45 -5.22 2.24
N ARG A 110 -15.32 -4.49 2.27
CA ARG A 110 -14.29 -4.47 1.24
C ARG A 110 -13.20 -5.46 1.63
N LEU A 111 -12.88 -6.40 0.74
CA LEU A 111 -11.88 -7.43 1.00
C LEU A 111 -10.78 -7.34 -0.04
N TRP A 112 -9.56 -7.03 0.39
CA TRP A 112 -8.40 -6.98 -0.48
C TRP A 112 -7.75 -8.35 -0.65
N ALA A 113 -7.35 -8.66 -1.85
CA ALA A 113 -6.53 -9.81 -2.20
C ALA A 113 -5.32 -9.34 -3.02
N HIS A 114 -4.13 -9.57 -2.47
CA HIS A 114 -2.86 -9.21 -3.09
C HIS A 114 -2.38 -10.35 -3.98
N GLY A 115 -1.95 -9.99 -5.19
CA GLY A 115 -1.67 -10.96 -6.25
C GLY A 115 -2.94 -11.59 -6.85
N GLU A 116 -2.83 -12.16 -8.03
CA GLU A 116 -3.96 -12.77 -8.76
C GLU A 116 -4.21 -14.21 -8.26
N GLN A 117 -4.68 -14.35 -7.02
CA GLN A 117 -4.88 -15.63 -6.33
C GLN A 117 -6.25 -16.24 -6.66
N ALA A 118 -6.27 -17.32 -7.42
CA ALA A 118 -7.51 -18.05 -7.77
C ALA A 118 -8.30 -18.50 -6.52
N ALA A 119 -7.61 -18.85 -5.43
CA ALA A 119 -8.22 -19.25 -4.17
C ALA A 119 -8.96 -18.09 -3.50
N ALA A 120 -8.39 -16.88 -3.50
CA ALA A 120 -9.03 -15.67 -2.97
C ALA A 120 -10.27 -15.31 -3.80
N THR A 121 -10.16 -15.34 -5.14
CA THR A 121 -11.29 -15.12 -6.04
C THR A 121 -12.43 -16.11 -5.80
N ALA A 122 -12.12 -17.38 -5.64
CA ALA A 122 -13.13 -18.43 -5.38
C ALA A 122 -13.78 -18.22 -4.01
N LEU A 123 -13.00 -17.85 -3.00
CA LEU A 123 -13.49 -17.57 -1.66
C LEU A 123 -14.44 -16.35 -1.68
N ALA A 124 -14.02 -15.23 -2.25
CA ALA A 124 -14.84 -14.02 -2.36
C ALA A 124 -16.16 -14.31 -3.10
N LYS A 125 -16.13 -14.97 -4.25
CA LYS A 125 -17.33 -15.37 -5.00
C LYS A 125 -18.28 -16.25 -4.17
N SER A 126 -17.75 -17.15 -3.33
CA SER A 126 -18.57 -18.06 -2.52
C SER A 126 -19.38 -17.35 -1.42
N PHE A 127 -19.05 -16.09 -1.10
CA PHE A 127 -19.78 -15.22 -0.20
C PHE A 127 -20.59 -14.12 -0.91
N GLY A 128 -20.59 -14.10 -2.25
CA GLY A 128 -21.33 -13.10 -3.03
C GLY A 128 -20.61 -11.77 -3.23
N PHE A 129 -19.32 -11.69 -2.91
CA PHE A 129 -18.52 -10.51 -3.23
C PHE A 129 -18.41 -10.30 -4.74
N THR A 130 -18.41 -9.04 -5.16
CA THR A 130 -18.18 -8.60 -6.53
C THR A 130 -16.85 -7.85 -6.65
N HIS A 131 -16.25 -7.86 -7.84
CA HIS A 131 -15.08 -7.05 -8.15
C HIS A 131 -15.42 -5.55 -8.03
N SER A 132 -14.59 -4.77 -7.34
CA SER A 132 -14.79 -3.32 -7.17
C SER A 132 -13.61 -2.50 -7.67
N ARG A 133 -12.37 -2.75 -7.17
CA ARG A 133 -11.16 -2.01 -7.57
C ARG A 133 -10.07 -2.99 -8.00
N VAL A 134 -9.20 -2.54 -8.87
CA VAL A 134 -8.03 -3.29 -9.32
C VAL A 134 -6.82 -2.38 -9.33
N LEU A 135 -5.79 -2.75 -8.57
CA LEU A 135 -4.49 -2.10 -8.58
C LEU A 135 -3.50 -2.95 -9.38
N TRP A 136 -2.77 -2.33 -10.26
CA TRP A 136 -1.64 -2.98 -10.94
C TRP A 136 -0.34 -2.63 -10.22
N GLN A 137 0.40 -3.63 -9.83
CA GLN A 137 1.82 -3.47 -9.60
C GLN A 137 2.51 -3.43 -10.95
N MET A 138 3.28 -2.38 -11.22
CA MET A 138 4.09 -2.28 -12.42
C MET A 138 5.58 -2.27 -12.04
N ARG A 139 6.43 -2.88 -12.87
CA ARG A 139 7.88 -2.93 -12.64
C ARG A 139 8.66 -2.48 -13.86
N ARG A 140 9.85 -1.94 -13.61
CA ARG A 140 10.84 -1.64 -14.64
C ARG A 140 12.26 -1.94 -14.15
N SER A 141 13.16 -2.21 -15.11
CA SER A 141 14.60 -2.24 -14.83
C SER A 141 15.15 -0.82 -14.69
N LEU A 142 15.92 -0.56 -13.63
CA LEU A 142 16.68 0.68 -13.45
C LEU A 142 18.02 0.66 -14.20
N LEU A 143 18.44 -0.50 -14.71
CA LEU A 143 19.61 -0.65 -15.59
C LEU A 143 19.34 -0.14 -17.02
N SER A 144 18.04 -0.11 -17.41
CA SER A 144 17.63 0.49 -18.67
C SER A 144 17.80 2.01 -18.64
N PRO A 145 18.06 2.66 -19.79
CA PRO A 145 18.23 4.11 -19.86
C PRO A 145 17.05 4.87 -19.24
N LEU A 146 17.38 5.92 -18.50
CA LEU A 146 16.44 6.93 -18.00
C LEU A 146 16.71 8.23 -18.75
N SER A 147 15.64 8.93 -19.12
CA SER A 147 15.76 10.29 -19.66
C SER A 147 16.31 11.24 -18.60
N ASP A 148 16.84 12.38 -19.05
CA ASP A 148 17.18 13.46 -18.14
C ASP A 148 15.92 14.08 -17.52
N VAL A 149 16.09 14.61 -16.30
CA VAL A 149 15.00 15.37 -15.65
C VAL A 149 14.82 16.69 -16.38
N SER A 150 13.64 16.93 -16.91
CA SER A 150 13.27 18.18 -17.55
C SER A 150 12.14 18.83 -16.78
N LEU A 151 12.48 19.75 -15.87
CA LEU A 151 11.49 20.53 -15.13
C LEU A 151 10.90 21.64 -16.01
N PRO A 152 9.62 21.96 -15.87
CA PRO A 152 9.08 23.19 -16.43
C PRO A 152 9.80 24.42 -15.86
N ALA A 153 9.83 25.53 -16.63
CA ALA A 153 10.48 26.75 -16.18
C ALA A 153 9.85 27.33 -14.92
N GLY A 154 10.67 27.90 -14.04
CA GLY A 154 10.21 28.50 -12.77
C GLY A 154 9.89 27.48 -11.68
N ILE A 155 10.45 26.28 -11.77
CA ILE A 155 10.30 25.22 -10.77
C ILE A 155 11.66 24.73 -10.32
N THR A 156 11.86 24.72 -9.00
CA THR A 156 13.02 24.11 -8.35
C THR A 156 12.64 22.77 -7.73
N LEU A 157 13.51 21.77 -7.90
CA LEU A 157 13.40 20.46 -7.25
C LEU A 157 14.39 20.44 -6.06
N ARG A 158 13.87 20.06 -4.89
CA ARG A 158 14.65 19.89 -3.66
C ARG A 158 14.19 18.68 -2.88
N THR A 159 14.91 18.29 -1.85
CA THR A 159 14.48 17.27 -0.91
C THR A 159 13.49 17.85 0.13
N PHE A 160 12.67 16.97 0.67
CA PHE A 160 11.76 17.24 1.77
C PHE A 160 12.56 17.53 3.06
N VAL A 161 12.11 18.51 3.83
CA VAL A 161 12.68 18.89 5.12
C VAL A 161 11.67 18.56 6.23
N PRO A 162 11.91 17.46 6.99
CA PRO A 162 11.02 17.08 8.08
C PRO A 162 10.79 18.24 9.07
N GLY A 163 9.54 18.40 9.49
CA GLY A 163 9.10 19.49 10.34
C GLY A 163 8.71 20.74 9.56
N ASP A 164 9.55 21.25 8.66
CA ASP A 164 9.28 22.45 7.88
C ASP A 164 8.26 22.21 6.76
N ASP A 165 8.38 21.07 6.08
CA ASP A 165 7.53 20.72 4.94
C ASP A 165 6.29 19.89 5.32
N ASP A 166 6.15 19.41 6.55
CA ASP A 166 5.09 18.50 6.96
C ASP A 166 3.69 19.04 6.61
N ALA A 167 3.34 20.20 7.15
CA ALA A 167 2.02 20.80 6.93
C ALA A 167 1.81 21.27 5.47
N PRO A 168 2.78 21.96 4.81
CA PRO A 168 2.66 22.29 3.39
C PRO A 168 2.50 21.07 2.48
N TRP A 169 3.22 19.98 2.77
CA TRP A 169 3.11 18.75 2.00
C TRP A 169 1.76 18.05 2.19
N LEU A 170 1.26 17.94 3.43
CA LEU A 170 -0.06 17.38 3.71
C LEU A 170 -1.16 18.14 2.96
N ALA A 171 -1.10 19.48 2.94
CA ALA A 171 -2.03 20.29 2.18
C ALA A 171 -1.94 20.03 0.66
N LEU A 172 -0.73 19.84 0.11
CA LEU A 172 -0.54 19.48 -1.28
C LEU A 172 -1.04 18.07 -1.57
N ASN A 173 -0.74 17.09 -0.70
CA ASN A 173 -1.20 15.71 -0.83
C ASN A 173 -2.73 15.65 -0.88
N GLY A 174 -3.41 16.33 0.04
CA GLY A 174 -4.87 16.42 0.05
C GLY A 174 -5.45 16.99 -1.25
N ARG A 175 -4.81 18.01 -1.85
CA ARG A 175 -5.26 18.54 -3.16
C ARG A 175 -4.95 17.60 -4.32
N ALA A 176 -3.76 17.00 -4.34
CA ALA A 176 -3.33 16.11 -5.42
C ALA A 176 -4.16 14.82 -5.47
N PHE A 177 -4.66 14.36 -4.32
CA PHE A 177 -5.42 13.13 -4.16
C PHE A 177 -6.86 13.34 -3.67
N ALA A 178 -7.45 14.51 -3.90
CA ALA A 178 -8.80 14.85 -3.43
C ALA A 178 -9.92 13.85 -3.84
N GLY A 179 -9.70 13.07 -4.90
CA GLY A 179 -10.63 12.02 -5.33
C GLY A 179 -10.19 10.59 -4.94
N HIS A 180 -9.11 10.44 -4.17
CA HIS A 180 -8.60 9.13 -3.77
C HIS A 180 -9.04 8.81 -2.34
N PRO A 181 -9.72 7.68 -2.10
CA PRO A 181 -10.38 7.41 -0.81
C PRO A 181 -9.43 7.23 0.38
N GLU A 182 -8.16 7.00 0.14
CA GLU A 182 -7.18 6.71 1.22
C GLU A 182 -6.05 7.75 1.24
N GLN A 183 -5.45 8.05 0.07
CA GLN A 183 -4.23 8.84 -0.02
C GLN A 183 -4.44 10.33 0.33
N GLY A 184 -5.58 10.90 -0.02
CA GLY A 184 -5.88 12.33 0.18
C GLY A 184 -6.16 12.72 1.64
N GLU A 185 -6.46 11.76 2.48
CA GLU A 185 -6.90 11.96 3.87
C GLU A 185 -5.78 11.77 4.91
N TRP A 186 -4.53 11.60 4.49
CA TRP A 186 -3.41 11.44 5.42
C TRP A 186 -3.29 12.60 6.39
N SER A 187 -3.18 12.25 7.66
CA SER A 187 -2.94 13.15 8.79
C SER A 187 -1.44 13.34 9.06
N LEU A 188 -1.13 14.23 9.98
CA LEU A 188 0.24 14.40 10.47
C LEU A 188 0.76 13.12 11.16
N ILE A 189 -0.14 12.38 11.80
CA ILE A 189 0.20 11.09 12.44
C ILE A 189 0.63 10.08 11.36
N ASP A 190 -0.13 9.97 10.27
CA ASP A 190 0.18 9.07 9.16
C ASP A 190 1.53 9.38 8.51
N LEU A 191 1.82 10.68 8.32
CA LEU A 191 3.11 11.13 7.81
C LEU A 191 4.24 10.72 8.76
N HIS A 192 4.13 11.03 10.06
CA HIS A 192 5.16 10.75 11.04
C HIS A 192 5.38 9.24 11.27
N GLN A 193 4.34 8.43 11.25
CA GLN A 193 4.47 6.97 11.31
C GLN A 193 5.35 6.46 10.17
N ARG A 194 5.08 6.89 8.92
CA ARG A 194 5.88 6.50 7.76
C ARG A 194 7.31 7.04 7.81
N MET A 195 7.50 8.23 8.33
CA MET A 195 8.83 8.82 8.53
C MET A 195 9.62 8.12 9.64
N SER A 196 8.97 7.42 10.57
CA SER A 196 9.63 6.62 11.60
C SER A 196 10.04 5.22 11.12
N GLU A 197 9.57 4.79 9.96
CA GLU A 197 9.91 3.49 9.38
C GLU A 197 11.38 3.44 8.92
N PRO A 198 12.06 2.27 9.06
CA PRO A 198 13.48 2.12 8.70
C PRO A 198 13.81 2.40 7.23
N TRP A 199 12.82 2.35 6.34
CA TRP A 199 13.00 2.63 4.92
C TRP A 199 12.95 4.13 4.57
N PHE A 200 12.48 4.99 5.49
CA PHE A 200 12.38 6.42 5.24
C PHE A 200 13.75 7.05 5.04
N SER A 201 13.85 7.87 3.99
CA SER A 201 15.02 8.70 3.71
C SER A 201 14.57 10.04 3.14
N PRO A 202 14.90 11.18 3.78
CA PRO A 202 14.57 12.50 3.23
C PRO A 202 15.15 12.73 1.83
N GLY A 203 16.31 12.13 1.52
CA GLY A 203 16.93 12.21 0.19
C GLY A 203 16.10 11.58 -0.92
N GLY A 204 15.23 10.61 -0.57
CA GLY A 204 14.29 9.97 -1.50
C GLY A 204 12.91 10.63 -1.53
N PHE A 205 12.71 11.72 -0.81
CA PHE A 205 11.47 12.47 -0.79
C PHE A 205 11.67 13.83 -1.46
N LEU A 206 11.32 13.91 -2.75
CA LEU A 206 11.56 15.06 -3.62
C LEU A 206 10.35 15.99 -3.64
N ILE A 207 10.59 17.29 -3.58
CA ILE A 207 9.58 18.35 -3.60
C ILE A 207 9.84 19.27 -4.79
N ALA A 208 8.82 19.50 -5.61
CA ALA A 208 8.81 20.56 -6.62
C ALA A 208 8.17 21.80 -6.03
N GLN A 209 8.90 22.92 -6.09
CA GLN A 209 8.53 24.21 -5.54
C GLN A 209 8.49 25.26 -6.66
N SER A 210 7.48 26.12 -6.65
CA SER A 210 7.40 27.27 -7.55
C SER A 210 8.40 28.34 -7.13
N ASP A 211 9.28 28.76 -8.02
CA ASP A 211 10.28 29.81 -7.78
C ASP A 211 9.65 31.19 -7.51
N THR A 212 8.44 31.39 -8.06
CA THR A 212 7.75 32.68 -7.93
C THR A 212 7.04 32.83 -6.59
N THR A 213 6.40 31.76 -6.10
CA THR A 213 5.54 31.80 -4.92
C THR A 213 6.12 31.10 -3.69
N GLY A 214 7.14 30.24 -3.90
CA GLY A 214 7.67 29.36 -2.86
C GLY A 214 6.71 28.21 -2.47
N THR A 215 5.55 28.08 -3.13
CA THR A 215 4.58 27.03 -2.79
C THR A 215 4.99 25.66 -3.34
N LEU A 216 4.65 24.61 -2.61
CA LEU A 216 4.82 23.24 -3.06
C LEU A 216 3.76 22.90 -4.10
N ILE A 217 4.19 22.40 -5.27
CA ILE A 217 3.33 22.17 -6.44
C ILE A 217 3.37 20.72 -6.94
N GLY A 218 4.27 19.92 -6.41
CA GLY A 218 4.38 18.50 -6.71
C GLY A 218 5.41 17.83 -5.83
N PHE A 219 5.36 16.51 -5.76
CA PHE A 219 6.30 15.72 -4.97
C PHE A 219 6.44 14.30 -5.53
N HIS A 220 7.55 13.66 -5.16
CA HIS A 220 7.77 12.23 -5.36
C HIS A 220 8.47 11.66 -4.12
N TRP A 221 7.79 10.81 -3.39
CA TRP A 221 8.34 10.05 -2.29
C TRP A 221 8.72 8.66 -2.78
N THR A 222 9.98 8.27 -2.64
CA THR A 222 10.47 6.95 -2.99
C THR A 222 10.60 6.09 -1.74
N LYS A 223 10.53 4.76 -1.92
CA LYS A 223 10.72 3.78 -0.85
C LYS A 223 11.62 2.66 -1.34
N VAL A 224 12.38 2.06 -0.44
CA VAL A 224 13.23 0.90 -0.73
C VAL A 224 12.76 -0.29 0.10
N HIS A 225 12.41 -1.38 -0.57
CA HIS A 225 12.06 -2.65 0.04
C HIS A 225 13.27 -3.57 0.09
N GLY A 226 13.41 -4.31 1.21
CA GLY A 226 14.51 -5.24 1.41
C GLY A 226 15.79 -4.55 1.89
N LYS A 227 16.75 -5.34 2.34
CA LYS A 227 18.11 -4.89 2.69
C LYS A 227 19.07 -5.44 1.65
N HIS A 228 20.05 -4.62 1.24
CA HIS A 228 21.22 -5.14 0.51
C HIS A 228 21.84 -6.28 1.35
N GLY A 229 21.86 -7.50 0.79
CA GLY A 229 22.52 -8.66 1.41
C GLY A 229 21.64 -9.57 2.28
N SER A 230 20.35 -9.37 2.40
CA SER A 230 19.46 -10.35 3.01
C SER A 230 19.11 -11.47 2.03
N HIS A 231 19.22 -12.72 2.48
CA HIS A 231 19.07 -13.92 1.67
C HIS A 231 17.72 -13.94 0.91
N GLY A 232 17.80 -13.93 -0.44
CA GLY A 232 16.74 -14.41 -1.33
C GLY A 232 16.04 -13.39 -2.22
N HIS A 233 16.00 -12.09 -1.90
CA HIS A 233 15.40 -11.09 -2.80
C HIS A 233 16.29 -9.85 -2.90
N ASP A 234 16.61 -9.45 -4.13
CA ASP A 234 17.29 -8.18 -4.39
C ASP A 234 16.40 -7.02 -3.90
N ALA A 235 17.03 -5.99 -3.28
CA ALA A 235 16.31 -4.79 -2.89
C ALA A 235 15.64 -4.15 -4.12
N ILE A 236 14.39 -3.72 -3.96
CA ILE A 236 13.62 -3.07 -5.03
C ILE A 236 13.20 -1.66 -4.59
N GLY A 237 13.35 -0.68 -5.48
CA GLY A 237 12.85 0.67 -5.27
C GLY A 237 11.37 0.79 -5.59
N GLU A 238 10.66 1.67 -4.92
CA GLU A 238 9.26 1.97 -5.20
C GLU A 238 9.06 3.46 -5.48
N VAL A 239 8.31 3.76 -6.52
CA VAL A 239 7.61 5.04 -6.68
C VAL A 239 6.44 5.01 -5.69
N TYR A 240 6.73 5.37 -4.42
CA TYR A 240 5.80 5.16 -3.31
C TYR A 240 4.60 6.09 -3.42
N VAL A 241 4.83 7.39 -3.50
CA VAL A 241 3.79 8.38 -3.76
C VAL A 241 4.32 9.45 -4.70
N VAL A 242 3.61 9.71 -5.79
CA VAL A 242 3.88 10.85 -6.66
C VAL A 242 2.60 11.67 -6.85
N GLY A 243 2.66 12.96 -6.53
CA GLY A 243 1.53 13.87 -6.62
C GLY A 243 1.90 15.18 -7.29
N VAL A 244 0.95 15.74 -8.02
CA VAL A 244 1.06 17.07 -8.66
C VAL A 244 -0.19 17.85 -8.31
N ASP A 245 -0.01 19.10 -7.88
CA ASP A 245 -1.13 20.01 -7.66
C ASP A 245 -2.01 20.07 -8.92
N PRO A 246 -3.34 19.95 -8.82
CA PRO A 246 -4.24 19.99 -9.96
C PRO A 246 -4.03 21.18 -10.90
N ALA A 247 -3.62 22.35 -10.37
CA ALA A 247 -3.33 23.54 -11.17
C ALA A 247 -2.07 23.39 -12.06
N TRP A 248 -1.23 22.38 -11.80
CA TRP A 248 0.05 22.14 -12.48
C TRP A 248 0.06 20.84 -13.29
N VAL A 249 -1.07 20.15 -13.39
CA VAL A 249 -1.22 18.94 -14.21
C VAL A 249 -1.15 19.31 -15.71
N GLY A 250 -0.56 18.43 -16.51
CA GLY A 250 -0.45 18.61 -17.97
C GLY A 250 0.81 19.33 -18.46
N ASN A 251 1.63 19.88 -17.55
CA ASN A 251 2.86 20.63 -17.89
C ASN A 251 4.14 19.78 -17.88
N GLY A 252 4.02 18.45 -17.79
CA GLY A 252 5.18 17.54 -17.75
C GLY A 252 5.80 17.36 -16.36
N LEU A 253 5.31 18.06 -15.33
CA LEU A 253 5.87 18.00 -13.97
C LEU A 253 5.81 16.59 -13.37
N GLY A 254 4.70 15.86 -13.53
CA GLY A 254 4.57 14.49 -13.05
C GLY A 254 5.61 13.54 -13.66
N ARG A 255 5.90 13.69 -14.97
CA ARG A 255 6.98 12.95 -15.64
C ARG A 255 8.35 13.30 -15.06
N ALA A 256 8.63 14.60 -14.91
CA ALA A 256 9.92 15.06 -14.36
C ALA A 256 10.15 14.54 -12.94
N LEU A 257 9.15 14.61 -12.08
CA LEU A 257 9.19 14.06 -10.72
C LEU A 257 9.41 12.54 -10.71
N THR A 258 8.69 11.79 -11.56
CA THR A 258 8.86 10.34 -11.66
C THR A 258 10.28 10.00 -12.10
N VAL A 259 10.80 10.66 -13.13
CA VAL A 259 12.17 10.44 -13.61
C VAL A 259 13.19 10.78 -12.52
N ALA A 260 13.03 11.88 -11.80
CA ALA A 260 13.93 12.28 -10.71
C ALA A 260 13.99 11.21 -9.61
N GLY A 261 12.85 10.69 -9.17
CA GLY A 261 12.82 9.62 -8.18
C GLY A 261 13.43 8.31 -8.70
N LEU A 262 13.19 7.94 -9.97
CA LEU A 262 13.83 6.78 -10.57
C LEU A 262 15.37 6.94 -10.67
N GLN A 263 15.86 8.15 -10.95
CA GLN A 263 17.30 8.45 -10.92
C GLN A 263 17.87 8.36 -9.51
N HIS A 264 17.11 8.83 -8.49
CA HIS A 264 17.48 8.66 -7.09
C HIS A 264 17.58 7.17 -6.74
N LEU A 265 16.56 6.35 -7.02
CA LEU A 265 16.56 4.91 -6.75
C LEU A 265 17.75 4.21 -7.46
N ARG A 266 18.03 4.57 -8.71
CA ARG A 266 19.18 4.05 -9.44
C ARG A 266 20.51 4.45 -8.78
N SER A 267 20.63 5.67 -8.25
CA SER A 267 21.85 6.13 -7.57
C SER A 267 22.14 5.37 -6.28
N LEU A 268 21.12 4.73 -5.68
CA LEU A 268 21.26 3.82 -4.55
C LEU A 268 21.73 2.41 -4.96
N GLY A 269 22.00 2.17 -6.25
CA GLY A 269 22.46 0.87 -6.76
C GLY A 269 21.36 -0.15 -6.98
N LEU A 270 20.08 0.25 -6.97
CA LEU A 270 18.97 -0.66 -7.18
C LEU A 270 18.84 -1.06 -8.66
N GLY A 271 18.57 -2.36 -8.90
CA GLY A 271 18.39 -2.91 -10.26
C GLY A 271 16.98 -2.78 -10.81
N GLN A 272 15.99 -2.63 -9.94
CA GLN A 272 14.57 -2.60 -10.31
C GLN A 272 13.81 -1.53 -9.54
N ALA A 273 12.75 -1.00 -10.16
CA ALA A 273 11.74 -0.17 -9.52
C ALA A 273 10.35 -0.73 -9.76
N MET A 274 9.46 -0.54 -8.77
CA MET A 274 8.04 -0.87 -8.84
C MET A 274 7.17 0.32 -8.48
N LEU A 275 5.90 0.22 -8.78
CA LEU A 275 4.84 1.13 -8.35
C LEU A 275 3.49 0.41 -8.32
N PHE A 276 2.53 1.01 -7.63
CA PHE A 276 1.13 0.61 -7.70
C PHE A 276 0.30 1.69 -8.39
N VAL A 277 -0.67 1.30 -9.20
CA VAL A 277 -1.56 2.22 -9.91
C VAL A 277 -2.95 1.62 -10.10
N GLU A 278 -3.99 2.41 -9.90
CA GLU A 278 -5.36 2.02 -10.23
C GLU A 278 -5.46 1.66 -11.72
N SER A 279 -6.06 0.51 -12.03
CA SER A 279 -6.24 0.05 -13.42
C SER A 279 -7.09 0.99 -14.28
N THR A 280 -7.85 1.87 -13.63
CA THR A 280 -8.68 2.91 -14.25
C THR A 280 -7.94 4.22 -14.47
N ASN A 281 -6.76 4.42 -13.87
CA ASN A 281 -5.95 5.63 -14.04
C ASN A 281 -5.15 5.62 -15.35
N GLY A 282 -5.85 5.72 -16.46
CA GLY A 282 -5.23 5.69 -17.80
C GLY A 282 -4.13 6.72 -18.02
N PRO A 283 -4.23 7.98 -17.56
CA PRO A 283 -3.14 8.95 -17.66
C PRO A 283 -1.86 8.52 -16.96
N ALA A 284 -1.93 8.03 -15.74
CA ALA A 284 -0.77 7.57 -14.98
C ALA A 284 -0.17 6.30 -15.62
N ILE A 285 -1.00 5.35 -16.04
CA ILE A 285 -0.55 4.12 -16.73
C ILE A 285 0.26 4.47 -17.97
N ARG A 286 -0.25 5.35 -18.85
CA ARG A 286 0.48 5.80 -20.06
C ARG A 286 1.80 6.48 -19.72
N LEU A 287 1.85 7.27 -18.64
CA LEU A 287 3.10 7.87 -18.18
C LEU A 287 4.09 6.78 -17.80
N TYR A 288 3.71 5.82 -16.97
CA TYR A 288 4.59 4.75 -16.49
C TYR A 288 5.04 3.81 -17.62
N GLU A 289 4.14 3.42 -18.52
CA GLU A 289 4.49 2.65 -19.72
C GLU A 289 5.51 3.39 -20.60
N SER A 290 5.34 4.72 -20.79
CA SER A 290 6.30 5.55 -21.54
C SER A 290 7.67 5.67 -20.85
N LEU A 291 7.74 5.36 -19.57
CA LEU A 291 8.97 5.26 -18.77
C LEU A 291 9.49 3.82 -18.66
N GLY A 292 8.91 2.88 -19.39
CA GLY A 292 9.38 1.49 -19.46
C GLY A 292 8.89 0.58 -18.34
N PHE A 293 7.86 0.99 -17.60
CA PHE A 293 7.17 0.09 -16.69
C PHE A 293 6.25 -0.87 -17.45
N THR A 294 6.17 -2.10 -16.97
CA THR A 294 5.24 -3.11 -17.45
C THR A 294 4.46 -3.69 -16.27
N ARG A 295 3.23 -4.12 -16.52
CA ARG A 295 2.40 -4.77 -15.50
C ARG A 295 3.10 -6.06 -15.03
N TRP A 296 3.20 -6.21 -13.72
CA TRP A 296 3.82 -7.36 -13.06
C TRP A 296 2.80 -8.19 -12.30
N GLU A 297 2.02 -7.53 -11.46
CA GLU A 297 1.05 -8.17 -10.58
C GLU A 297 -0.24 -7.37 -10.49
N THR A 298 -1.26 -7.95 -9.85
CA THR A 298 -2.57 -7.31 -9.71
C THR A 298 -3.12 -7.57 -8.32
N ASP A 299 -3.50 -6.51 -7.62
CA ASP A 299 -4.29 -6.58 -6.40
C ASP A 299 -5.75 -6.28 -6.71
N VAL A 300 -6.65 -7.00 -6.05
CA VAL A 300 -8.08 -6.91 -6.30
C VAL A 300 -8.82 -6.61 -5.01
N MET A 301 -9.65 -5.60 -5.04
CA MET A 301 -10.63 -5.35 -3.99
C MET A 301 -11.98 -5.94 -4.39
N TYR A 302 -12.51 -6.77 -3.54
CA TYR A 302 -13.85 -7.33 -3.61
C TYR A 302 -14.78 -6.57 -2.67
N LEU A 303 -16.00 -6.31 -3.11
CA LEU A 303 -17.02 -5.60 -2.34
C LEU A 303 -18.23 -6.52 -2.08
N LEU A 304 -18.62 -6.62 -0.82
CA LEU A 304 -19.88 -7.21 -0.41
C LEU A 304 -20.85 -6.09 0.01
N ILE A 305 -22.00 -6.05 -0.63
CA ILE A 305 -23.14 -5.22 -0.23
C ILE A 305 -24.26 -6.18 0.10
N PRO A 306 -24.79 -6.16 1.34
CA PRO A 306 -25.92 -6.99 1.69
C PRO A 306 -27.13 -6.67 0.79
N HIS A 307 -27.80 -7.69 0.31
CA HIS A 307 -29.09 -7.51 -0.34
C HIS A 307 -30.12 -7.11 0.74
N THR A 308 -30.67 -5.91 0.62
CA THR A 308 -31.80 -5.44 1.43
C THR A 308 -33.05 -6.27 1.18
#